data_d05ffa4d751ff5bfb9e1ea18a446d690
#
_entry.id   d05ffa4d751ff5bfb9e1ea18a446d690
#
_cell.length_a   1.000
_cell.length_b   1.000
_cell.length_c   1.000
_cell.angle_alpha   90.00
_cell.angle_beta   90.00
_cell.angle_gamma   90.00
#
_symmetry.space_group_name_H-M   'P 1'
#
loop_
_entity.id
_entity.type
_entity.pdbx_description
1 polymer ?
#
loop_
_entity_poly.entity_id
_entity_poly.type
_entity_poly.pdbx_seq_one_letter_code
_entity_poly.pdbx_strand_id
1 'polypeptide(L)'
;MGSEMCIRDRVITYRGNVETRLRKLEEGVADATLLAFAGLKRLGLEDRVTALIETDDMLPAVAQGAIGVEIREHDAKMSGLLEALNHAETATCVAAERAFLAVLDGSCRTPIAGLAELSEGGLRFRGSILTPDGRQCYETERHGSPSDAARLGEDAGRELLSIAGPGFFQAVA
;
A
#
# COMPACT_ATOMS: atom_id res chain seq x y z
N MET A 1 -28.41 -9.94 -3.85
CA MET A 1 -28.64 -9.10 -5.05
C MET A 1 -27.29 -8.46 -5.33
N GLY A 2 -26.49 -9.10 -6.20
CA GLY A 2 -25.19 -8.59 -6.60
C GLY A 2 -25.38 -7.34 -7.43
N SER A 3 -24.67 -6.27 -7.09
CA SER A 3 -24.72 -5.02 -7.82
C SER A 3 -24.06 -5.18 -9.19
N GLU A 4 -24.86 -5.23 -10.22
CA GLU A 4 -24.39 -5.13 -11.61
C GLU A 4 -23.80 -3.74 -11.97
N MET A 5 -23.47 -2.93 -10.95
CA MET A 5 -22.99 -1.56 -11.14
C MET A 5 -21.53 -1.45 -11.57
N CYS A 6 -20.71 -2.49 -11.41
CA CYS A 6 -19.28 -2.45 -11.70
C CYS A 6 -18.86 -2.71 -13.16
N ILE A 7 -19.79 -2.97 -14.07
CA ILE A 7 -19.46 -3.43 -15.45
C ILE A 7 -19.19 -2.27 -16.41
N ARG A 8 -19.32 -1.02 -16.02
CA ARG A 8 -19.21 0.15 -16.92
C ARG A 8 -18.03 1.07 -16.65
N ASP A 9 -17.30 0.85 -15.56
CA ASP A 9 -16.19 1.73 -15.20
C ASP A 9 -14.97 1.42 -16.07
N ARG A 10 -14.39 2.47 -16.61
CA ARG A 10 -13.17 2.39 -17.42
C ARG A 10 -12.02 3.04 -16.70
N VAL A 11 -11.01 2.25 -16.33
CA VAL A 11 -9.76 2.77 -15.81
C VAL A 11 -8.94 3.35 -16.94
N ILE A 12 -8.51 4.60 -16.79
CA ILE A 12 -7.67 5.33 -17.74
C ILE A 12 -6.33 5.69 -17.12
N THR A 13 -5.32 5.87 -17.95
CA THR A 13 -4.03 6.40 -17.50
C THR A 13 -4.18 7.86 -17.10
N TYR A 14 -4.01 8.15 -15.78
CA TYR A 14 -4.24 9.46 -15.21
C TYR A 14 -2.98 9.95 -14.47
N ARG A 15 -2.10 10.64 -15.18
CA ARG A 15 -0.79 11.09 -14.69
C ARG A 15 -0.76 12.59 -14.43
N GLY A 16 0.11 13.01 -13.51
CA GLY A 16 0.36 14.39 -13.11
C GLY A 16 0.55 14.50 -11.61
N ASN A 17 0.98 15.67 -11.15
CA ASN A 17 0.96 16.03 -9.73
C ASN A 17 -0.48 16.27 -9.25
N VAL A 18 -0.67 16.56 -7.98
CA VAL A 18 -2.00 16.76 -7.36
C VAL A 18 -2.80 17.83 -8.11
N GLU A 19 -2.23 19.02 -8.32
CA GLU A 19 -2.90 20.13 -8.99
C GLU A 19 -3.30 19.80 -10.43
N THR A 20 -2.40 19.13 -11.17
CA THR A 20 -2.69 18.71 -12.55
C THR A 20 -3.82 17.68 -12.59
N ARG A 21 -3.87 16.76 -11.63
CA ARG A 21 -4.94 15.75 -11.56
C ARG A 21 -6.28 16.39 -11.20
N LEU A 22 -6.31 17.31 -10.24
CA LEU A 22 -7.53 18.04 -9.88
C LEU A 22 -8.07 18.85 -11.06
N ARG A 23 -7.20 19.58 -11.76
CA ARG A 23 -7.60 20.33 -12.96
C ARG A 23 -8.18 19.41 -14.05
N LYS A 24 -7.56 18.28 -14.35
CA LYS A 24 -8.07 17.32 -15.33
C LYS A 24 -9.43 16.73 -14.92
N LEU A 25 -9.69 16.61 -13.61
CA LEU A 25 -10.99 16.20 -13.10
C LEU A 25 -12.04 17.25 -13.39
N GLU A 26 -11.72 18.53 -13.14
CA GLU A 26 -12.59 19.68 -13.47
C GLU A 26 -12.86 19.82 -14.98
N GLU A 27 -11.86 19.47 -15.81
CA GLU A 27 -11.96 19.42 -17.28
C GLU A 27 -12.77 18.21 -17.78
N GLY A 28 -13.22 17.30 -16.90
CA GLY A 28 -14.01 16.13 -17.27
C GLY A 28 -13.21 15.01 -17.98
N VAL A 29 -11.88 14.96 -17.81
CA VAL A 29 -11.03 13.91 -18.35
C VAL A 29 -11.32 12.56 -17.69
N ALA A 30 -11.76 12.59 -16.42
CA ALA A 30 -12.21 11.44 -15.65
C ALA A 30 -13.32 11.86 -14.69
N ASP A 31 -14.20 10.94 -14.33
CA ASP A 31 -15.28 11.16 -13.38
C ASP A 31 -14.79 11.14 -11.93
N ALA A 32 -13.73 10.37 -11.65
CA ALA A 32 -13.10 10.26 -10.34
C ALA A 32 -11.60 10.00 -10.42
N THR A 33 -10.88 10.32 -9.38
CA THR A 33 -9.45 9.98 -9.20
C THR A 33 -9.13 9.70 -7.74
N LEU A 34 -8.17 8.81 -7.52
CA LEU A 34 -7.64 8.53 -6.19
C LEU A 34 -6.39 9.38 -5.94
N LEU A 35 -6.35 10.04 -4.80
CA LEU A 35 -5.22 10.85 -4.35
C LEU A 35 -4.92 10.55 -2.88
N ALA A 36 -3.64 10.61 -2.50
CA ALA A 36 -3.26 10.48 -1.09
C ALA A 36 -3.76 11.68 -0.29
N PHE A 37 -4.61 11.44 0.71
CA PHE A 37 -5.18 12.48 1.55
C PHE A 37 -4.12 13.34 2.26
N ALA A 38 -3.04 12.71 2.74
CA ALA A 38 -1.91 13.43 3.33
C ALA A 38 -1.28 14.45 2.38
N GLY A 39 -1.24 14.15 1.08
CA GLY A 39 -0.77 15.08 0.05
C GLY A 39 -1.71 16.28 -0.13
N LEU A 40 -3.02 16.03 -0.17
CA LEU A 40 -4.05 17.09 -0.24
C LEU A 40 -4.01 17.98 1.01
N LYS A 41 -3.95 17.38 2.20
CA LYS A 41 -3.83 18.10 3.46
C LYS A 41 -2.59 18.99 3.50
N ARG A 42 -1.45 18.52 3.03
CA ARG A 42 -0.21 19.31 2.98
C ARG A 42 -0.32 20.53 2.05
N LEU A 43 -1.18 20.47 1.05
CA LEU A 43 -1.43 21.53 0.09
C LEU A 43 -2.62 22.45 0.48
N GLY A 44 -3.30 22.17 1.60
CA GLY A 44 -4.49 22.91 2.03
C GLY A 44 -5.70 22.68 1.10
N LEU A 45 -5.82 21.46 0.56
CA LEU A 45 -6.84 21.06 -0.42
C LEU A 45 -7.79 19.98 0.12
N GLU A 46 -7.99 19.93 1.44
CA GLU A 46 -8.85 18.94 2.10
C GLU A 46 -10.31 19.04 1.68
N ASP A 47 -10.76 20.26 1.40
CA ASP A 47 -12.11 20.59 0.93
C ASP A 47 -12.43 20.01 -0.47
N ARG A 48 -11.41 19.58 -1.20
CA ARG A 48 -11.55 18.94 -2.52
C ARG A 48 -11.84 17.45 -2.43
N VAL A 49 -11.82 16.86 -1.23
CA VAL A 49 -12.05 15.43 -1.00
C VAL A 49 -13.54 15.16 -0.93
N THR A 50 -14.02 14.28 -1.81
CA THR A 50 -15.42 13.84 -1.81
C THR A 50 -15.67 12.79 -0.73
N ALA A 51 -14.76 11.82 -0.59
CA ALA A 51 -14.81 10.76 0.41
C ALA A 51 -13.42 10.24 0.73
N LEU A 52 -13.23 9.81 1.97
CA LEU A 52 -12.08 8.99 2.36
C LEU A 52 -12.43 7.53 2.15
N ILE A 53 -11.47 6.76 1.65
CA ILE A 53 -11.60 5.31 1.54
C ILE A 53 -10.92 4.73 2.77
N GLU A 54 -11.69 4.01 3.57
CA GLU A 54 -11.18 3.36 4.77
C GLU A 54 -10.25 2.19 4.43
N THR A 55 -9.30 1.91 5.30
CA THR A 55 -8.34 0.82 5.09
C THR A 55 -8.98 -0.57 5.13
N ASP A 56 -10.20 -0.67 5.64
CA ASP A 56 -10.99 -1.91 5.60
C ASP A 56 -11.66 -2.13 4.24
N ASP A 57 -11.90 -1.05 3.49
CA ASP A 57 -12.46 -1.12 2.13
C ASP A 57 -11.35 -1.29 1.08
N MET A 58 -10.19 -0.67 1.30
CA MET A 58 -9.05 -0.78 0.39
C MET A 58 -7.72 -0.61 1.14
N LEU A 59 -6.93 -1.68 1.17
CA LEU A 59 -5.60 -1.62 1.74
C LEU A 59 -4.67 -0.70 0.91
N PRO A 60 -3.80 0.07 1.57
CA PRO A 60 -2.80 0.87 0.89
C PRO A 60 -1.68 0.02 0.29
N ALA A 61 -0.91 0.61 -0.60
CA ALA A 61 0.36 0.02 -1.03
C ALA A 61 1.31 -0.13 0.17
N VAL A 62 2.16 -1.16 0.12
CA VAL A 62 3.20 -1.41 1.14
C VAL A 62 4.04 -0.17 1.40
N ALA A 63 4.26 0.13 2.67
CA ALA A 63 4.99 1.30 3.18
C ALA A 63 4.42 2.67 2.71
N GLN A 64 3.16 2.71 2.30
CA GLN A 64 2.50 3.95 1.88
C GLN A 64 2.46 4.95 3.04
N GLY A 65 2.98 6.15 2.79
CA GLY A 65 3.04 7.23 3.78
C GLY A 65 4.27 7.19 4.71
N ALA A 66 5.05 6.12 4.72
CA ALA A 66 6.32 6.09 5.44
C ALA A 66 7.38 6.93 4.70
N ILE A 67 8.08 7.80 5.44
CA ILE A 67 9.19 8.58 4.90
C ILE A 67 10.48 7.82 5.20
N GLY A 68 11.17 7.38 4.15
CA GLY A 68 12.49 6.78 4.24
C GLY A 68 13.60 7.78 3.94
N VAL A 69 14.67 7.73 4.72
CA VAL A 69 15.91 8.49 4.45
C VAL A 69 16.99 7.50 4.03
N GLU A 70 17.48 7.63 2.82
CA GLU A 70 18.57 6.80 2.29
C GLU A 70 19.92 7.40 2.64
N ILE A 71 20.83 6.55 3.12
CA ILE A 71 22.20 6.92 3.42
C ILE A 71 23.19 5.94 2.78
N ARG A 72 24.45 6.32 2.67
CA ARG A 72 25.49 5.40 2.24
C ARG A 72 25.66 4.27 3.23
N GLU A 73 25.84 3.06 2.71
CA GLU A 73 26.19 1.92 3.52
C GLU A 73 27.48 2.20 4.32
N HIS A 74 27.53 1.81 5.58
CA HIS A 74 28.66 2.05 6.50
C HIS A 74 28.91 3.50 6.91
N ASP A 75 28.03 4.46 6.61
CA ASP A 75 28.13 5.83 7.14
C ASP A 75 27.61 5.90 8.58
N ALA A 76 28.42 5.43 9.51
CA ALA A 76 28.08 5.39 10.94
C ALA A 76 27.75 6.78 11.52
N LYS A 77 28.40 7.84 11.01
CA LYS A 77 28.13 9.21 11.45
C LYS A 77 26.72 9.65 11.05
N MET A 78 26.35 9.43 9.80
CA MET A 78 25.02 9.79 9.34
C MET A 78 23.94 8.92 9.98
N SER A 79 24.19 7.61 10.13
CA SER A 79 23.29 6.71 10.83
C SER A 79 22.99 7.20 12.25
N GLY A 80 24.01 7.57 13.03
CA GLY A 80 23.83 8.08 14.39
C GLY A 80 23.06 9.42 14.44
N LEU A 81 23.24 10.29 13.44
CA LEU A 81 22.48 11.55 13.37
C LEU A 81 20.98 11.31 13.04
N LEU A 82 20.68 10.32 12.22
CA LEU A 82 19.32 10.00 11.80
C LEU A 82 18.55 9.13 12.80
N GLU A 83 19.24 8.51 13.74
CA GLU A 83 18.61 7.67 14.76
C GLU A 83 17.52 8.41 15.55
N ALA A 84 17.74 9.71 15.82
CA ALA A 84 16.76 10.57 16.49
C ALA A 84 15.47 10.82 15.70
N LEU A 85 15.48 10.57 14.38
CA LEU A 85 14.32 10.69 13.50
C LEU A 85 13.56 9.37 13.34
N ASN A 86 14.14 8.27 13.82
CA ASN A 86 13.52 6.96 13.66
C ASN A 86 12.29 6.84 14.57
N HIS A 87 11.12 6.56 13.96
CA HIS A 87 9.89 6.27 14.69
C HIS A 87 9.74 4.75 14.81
N ALA A 88 9.99 4.22 16.00
CA ALA A 88 10.09 2.78 16.25
C ALA A 88 8.84 2.00 15.85
N GLU A 89 7.65 2.53 16.15
CA GLU A 89 6.38 1.89 15.77
C GLU A 89 6.22 1.80 14.25
N THR A 90 6.48 2.89 13.54
CA THR A 90 6.45 2.89 12.07
C THR A 90 7.49 1.93 11.50
N ALA A 91 8.70 1.90 12.05
CA ALA A 91 9.74 0.98 11.60
C ALA A 91 9.31 -0.49 11.77
N THR A 92 8.63 -0.82 12.86
CA THR A 92 8.08 -2.16 13.11
C THR A 92 7.00 -2.52 12.09
N CYS A 93 6.05 -1.63 11.85
CA CYS A 93 4.99 -1.84 10.84
C CYS A 93 5.59 -2.03 9.43
N VAL A 94 6.48 -1.12 9.03
CA VAL A 94 7.16 -1.17 7.72
C VAL A 94 8.01 -2.43 7.58
N ALA A 95 8.60 -2.96 8.66
CA ALA A 95 9.36 -4.21 8.61
C ALA A 95 8.46 -5.39 8.21
N ALA A 96 7.24 -5.49 8.77
CA ALA A 96 6.27 -6.51 8.38
C ALA A 96 5.85 -6.36 6.90
N GLU A 97 5.47 -5.16 6.51
CA GLU A 97 5.01 -4.86 5.16
C GLU A 97 6.09 -5.12 4.10
N ARG A 98 7.33 -4.72 4.36
CA ARG A 98 8.45 -4.97 3.43
C ARG A 98 8.84 -6.43 3.36
N ALA A 99 8.77 -7.18 4.46
CA ALA A 99 9.00 -8.61 4.46
C ALA A 99 7.95 -9.34 3.61
N PHE A 100 6.69 -8.95 3.70
CA PHE A 100 5.62 -9.43 2.84
C PHE A 100 5.90 -9.17 1.36
N LEU A 101 6.24 -7.92 1.00
CA LEU A 101 6.54 -7.53 -0.36
C LEU A 101 7.75 -8.29 -0.94
N ALA A 102 8.77 -8.52 -0.12
CA ALA A 102 9.99 -9.23 -0.52
C ALA A 102 9.71 -10.69 -0.90
N VAL A 103 8.84 -11.38 -0.16
CA VAL A 103 8.43 -12.77 -0.48
C VAL A 103 7.70 -12.84 -1.81
N LEU A 104 6.88 -11.85 -2.11
CA LEU A 104 6.08 -11.79 -3.33
C LEU A 104 6.88 -11.33 -4.56
N ASP A 105 8.16 -10.97 -4.39
CA ASP A 105 9.00 -10.36 -5.43
C ASP A 105 8.31 -9.15 -6.10
N GLY A 106 7.62 -8.37 -5.25
CA GLY A 106 6.76 -7.29 -5.69
C GLY A 106 7.53 -6.03 -6.06
N SER A 107 6.95 -5.28 -6.96
CA SER A 107 7.42 -3.97 -7.40
C SER A 107 6.27 -2.97 -7.38
N CYS A 108 6.56 -1.68 -7.62
CA CYS A 108 5.50 -0.67 -7.75
C CYS A 108 4.52 -0.88 -8.92
N ARG A 109 4.70 -1.93 -9.73
CA ARG A 109 3.78 -2.33 -10.80
C ARG A 109 2.97 -3.57 -10.45
N THR A 110 3.35 -4.27 -9.40
CA THR A 110 2.66 -5.48 -8.95
C THR A 110 1.49 -5.06 -8.05
N PRO A 111 0.27 -5.52 -8.31
CA PRO A 111 -0.90 -5.13 -7.52
C PRO A 111 -0.91 -5.87 -6.19
N ILE A 112 -0.11 -5.35 -5.27
CA ILE A 112 0.09 -5.84 -3.90
C ILE A 112 -0.23 -4.70 -2.95
N ALA A 113 -1.04 -4.97 -1.94
CA ALA A 113 -1.33 -4.06 -0.86
C ALA A 113 -1.00 -4.71 0.48
N GLY A 114 -0.63 -3.91 1.47
CA GLY A 114 -0.33 -4.42 2.80
C GLY A 114 -0.29 -3.30 3.83
N LEU A 115 -0.83 -3.60 4.99
CA LEU A 115 -0.91 -2.67 6.11
C LEU A 115 -0.62 -3.41 7.41
N ALA A 116 0.35 -2.91 8.16
CA ALA A 116 0.63 -3.32 9.52
C ALA A 116 0.19 -2.23 10.51
N GLU A 117 -0.47 -2.63 11.56
CA GLU A 117 -1.00 -1.74 12.59
C GLU A 117 -0.61 -2.26 13.97
N LEU A 118 -0.12 -1.36 14.81
CA LEU A 118 0.18 -1.65 16.22
C LEU A 118 -0.98 -1.20 17.10
N SER A 119 -1.36 -2.05 18.04
CA SER A 119 -2.36 -1.78 19.08
C SER A 119 -1.94 -2.39 20.40
N GLU A 120 -2.73 -2.20 21.45
CA GLU A 120 -2.52 -2.87 22.74
C GLU A 120 -2.51 -4.40 22.64
N GLY A 121 -3.17 -4.97 21.62
CA GLY A 121 -3.21 -6.41 21.33
C GLY A 121 -2.00 -6.93 20.57
N GLY A 122 -1.05 -6.09 20.18
CA GLY A 122 0.13 -6.47 19.40
C GLY A 122 0.12 -5.91 17.97
N LEU A 123 0.78 -6.60 17.07
CA LEU A 123 0.84 -6.27 15.64
C LEU A 123 -0.26 -7.03 14.88
N ARG A 124 -1.08 -6.31 14.15
CA ARG A 124 -1.97 -6.84 13.13
C ARG A 124 -1.39 -6.52 11.76
N PHE A 125 -1.24 -7.52 10.91
CA PHE A 125 -0.86 -7.35 9.50
C PHE A 125 -1.97 -7.85 8.59
N ARG A 126 -2.33 -7.04 7.60
CA ARG A 126 -3.24 -7.41 6.50
C ARG A 126 -2.52 -7.29 5.18
N GLY A 127 -2.69 -8.25 4.31
CA GLY A 127 -2.10 -8.24 2.98
C GLY A 127 -3.08 -8.70 1.92
N SER A 128 -2.99 -8.13 0.72
CA SER A 128 -3.76 -8.57 -0.43
C SER A 128 -2.93 -8.56 -1.70
N ILE A 129 -3.27 -9.46 -2.61
CA ILE A 129 -2.73 -9.54 -3.96
C ILE A 129 -3.85 -9.65 -4.97
N LEU A 130 -3.69 -8.99 -6.10
CA LEU A 130 -4.67 -9.01 -7.18
C LEU A 130 -4.02 -9.43 -8.51
N THR A 131 -4.81 -10.02 -9.40
CA THR A 131 -4.38 -10.13 -10.80
C THR A 131 -4.34 -8.75 -11.46
N PRO A 132 -3.48 -8.52 -12.49
CA PRO A 132 -3.40 -7.23 -13.17
C PRO A 132 -4.72 -6.74 -13.78
N ASP A 133 -5.65 -7.64 -14.07
CA ASP A 133 -6.99 -7.32 -14.54
C ASP A 133 -8.03 -7.13 -13.41
N GLY A 134 -7.62 -7.31 -12.16
CA GLY A 134 -8.46 -7.15 -10.98
C GLY A 134 -9.52 -8.23 -10.77
N ARG A 135 -9.50 -9.32 -11.57
CA ARG A 135 -10.55 -10.36 -11.48
C ARG A 135 -10.38 -11.34 -10.32
N GLN A 136 -9.16 -11.52 -9.85
CA GLN A 136 -8.86 -12.37 -8.70
C GLN A 136 -8.18 -11.54 -7.62
N CYS A 137 -8.64 -11.69 -6.40
CA CYS A 137 -8.07 -11.07 -5.21
C CYS A 137 -7.94 -12.14 -4.14
N TYR A 138 -6.76 -12.21 -3.52
CA TYR A 138 -6.52 -13.05 -2.35
C TYR A 138 -6.05 -12.16 -1.21
N GLU A 139 -6.56 -12.44 -0.03
CA GLU A 139 -6.30 -11.67 1.18
C GLU A 139 -5.82 -12.58 2.30
N THR A 140 -5.05 -12.02 3.21
CA THR A 140 -4.55 -12.70 4.40
C THR A 140 -4.45 -11.73 5.57
N GLU A 141 -4.56 -12.27 6.78
CA GLU A 141 -4.39 -11.52 8.02
C GLU A 141 -3.51 -12.30 9.00
N ARG A 142 -2.68 -11.58 9.75
CA ARG A 142 -1.81 -12.13 10.80
C ARG A 142 -1.87 -11.27 12.04
N HIS A 143 -1.79 -11.93 13.19
CA HIS A 143 -1.66 -11.30 14.49
C HIS A 143 -0.45 -11.87 15.23
N GLY A 144 0.27 -11.04 15.97
CA GLY A 144 1.40 -11.50 16.74
C GLY A 144 2.13 -10.40 17.50
N SER A 145 3.28 -10.77 18.06
CA SER A 145 4.13 -9.80 18.76
C SER A 145 4.78 -8.81 17.79
N PRO A 146 4.96 -7.54 18.16
CA PRO A 146 5.75 -6.58 17.38
C PRO A 146 7.17 -7.05 17.08
N SER A 147 7.77 -7.88 17.97
CA SER A 147 9.08 -8.49 17.74
C SER A 147 9.10 -9.49 16.57
N ASP A 148 7.96 -10.02 16.18
CA ASP A 148 7.80 -10.96 15.08
C ASP A 148 7.39 -10.29 13.75
N ALA A 149 7.40 -8.99 13.67
CA ALA A 149 6.85 -8.22 12.55
C ALA A 149 7.28 -8.76 11.17
N ALA A 150 8.58 -8.89 10.94
CA ALA A 150 9.09 -9.40 9.66
C ALA A 150 8.61 -10.83 9.38
N ARG A 151 8.60 -11.72 10.40
CA ARG A 151 8.15 -13.11 10.27
C ARG A 151 6.67 -13.19 9.91
N LEU A 152 5.84 -12.32 10.50
CA LEU A 152 4.41 -12.26 10.18
C LEU A 152 4.17 -11.86 8.71
N GLY A 153 4.91 -10.86 8.24
CA GLY A 153 4.87 -10.44 6.83
C GLY A 153 5.33 -11.54 5.87
N GLU A 154 6.46 -12.19 6.18
CA GLU A 154 6.96 -13.32 5.37
C GLU A 154 5.97 -14.48 5.31
N ASP A 155 5.37 -14.86 6.44
CA ASP A 155 4.41 -15.95 6.50
C ASP A 155 3.15 -15.64 5.68
N ALA A 156 2.63 -14.43 5.81
CA ALA A 156 1.52 -13.93 4.99
C ALA A 156 1.84 -13.96 3.49
N GLY A 157 3.05 -13.54 3.11
CA GLY A 157 3.50 -13.55 1.72
C GLY A 157 3.61 -14.97 1.15
N ARG A 158 4.15 -15.91 1.92
CA ARG A 158 4.26 -17.33 1.51
C ARG A 158 2.89 -17.98 1.32
N GLU A 159 1.93 -17.68 2.20
CA GLU A 159 0.56 -18.17 2.05
C GLU A 159 -0.05 -17.70 0.74
N LEU A 160 -0.06 -16.38 0.51
CA LEU A 160 -0.66 -15.84 -0.71
C LEU A 160 0.05 -16.32 -1.98
N LEU A 161 1.37 -16.43 -1.96
CA LEU A 161 2.14 -16.97 -3.09
C LEU A 161 1.77 -18.44 -3.37
N SER A 162 1.55 -19.24 -2.32
CA SER A 162 1.11 -20.63 -2.44
C SER A 162 -0.29 -20.76 -3.03
N ILE A 163 -1.22 -19.87 -2.64
CA ILE A 163 -2.61 -19.87 -3.13
C ILE A 163 -2.65 -19.37 -4.58
N ALA A 164 -1.93 -18.33 -4.89
CA ALA A 164 -1.91 -17.67 -6.19
C ALA A 164 -1.29 -18.57 -7.30
N GLY A 165 -0.26 -19.30 -6.93
CA GLY A 165 0.47 -20.14 -7.88
C GLY A 165 1.32 -19.37 -8.89
N PRO A 166 2.04 -20.08 -9.76
CA PRO A 166 2.92 -19.47 -10.75
C PRO A 166 2.12 -18.68 -11.80
N GLY A 167 2.59 -17.49 -12.15
CA GLY A 167 2.01 -16.68 -13.19
C GLY A 167 0.87 -15.75 -12.73
N PHE A 168 0.51 -15.71 -11.46
CA PHE A 168 -0.58 -14.88 -10.95
C PHE A 168 -0.46 -13.40 -11.31
N PHE A 169 0.75 -12.85 -11.27
CA PHE A 169 1.01 -11.46 -11.62
C PHE A 169 1.34 -11.23 -13.10
N GLN A 170 1.24 -12.27 -13.94
CA GLN A 170 1.45 -12.10 -15.37
C GLN A 170 0.22 -11.44 -15.98
N ALA A 171 0.45 -10.44 -16.84
CA ALA A 171 -0.64 -9.81 -17.59
C ALA A 171 -1.37 -10.89 -18.39
N VAL A 172 -2.69 -10.93 -18.29
CA VAL A 172 -3.53 -11.72 -19.18
C VAL A 172 -3.44 -11.05 -20.56
N ALA A 173 -2.90 -11.76 -21.54
CA ALA A 173 -2.72 -11.29 -22.91
C ALA A 173 -4.06 -11.09 -23.61
#